data_4be59f8cb18858897bb770d5a601d09c
#
_entry.id   4be59f8cb18858897bb770d5a601d09c
#
_cell.length_a   1.000
_cell.length_b   1.000
_cell.length_c   1.000
_cell.angle_alpha   90.00
_cell.angle_beta   90.00
_cell.angle_gamma   90.00
#
_symmetry.space_group_name_H-M   'P 1'
#
loop_
_entity.id
_entity.type
_entity.pdbx_description
1 polymer ?
#
loop_
_entity_poly.entity_id
_entity_poly.type
_entity_poly.pdbx_seq_one_letter_code
_entity_poly.pdbx_strand_id
1 'polypeptide(L)'
;MGKSNYFSSKSVFGQLISLIDDSMIRKEVKKCDSDRYTKRFTTKDHLISMLFCSFSKCTSLREISGAMLGLSGKTNGFQLNHIPKRSTLSDANKKRDVLVFENIYHQLLKQYGGFLSDSRIKGVINKQVKIFDSSTISL
;
A
#
# COMPACT_ATOMS: atom_id res chain seq x y z
N MET A 1 -22.42 17.96 25.39
CA MET A 1 -21.78 16.65 25.25
C MET A 1 -21.59 16.35 23.77
N GLY A 2 -20.41 16.59 23.25
CA GLY A 2 -20.10 16.34 21.86
C GLY A 2 -19.99 14.83 21.62
N LYS A 3 -20.93 14.28 20.86
CA LYS A 3 -20.78 12.94 20.29
C LYS A 3 -19.62 13.02 19.28
N SER A 4 -18.47 12.48 19.63
CA SER A 4 -17.36 12.29 18.70
C SER A 4 -17.81 11.30 17.62
N ASN A 5 -18.25 11.82 16.49
CA ASN A 5 -18.51 11.03 15.28
C ASN A 5 -17.18 10.55 14.70
N TYR A 6 -16.52 9.62 15.38
CA TYR A 6 -15.32 8.93 14.89
C TYR A 6 -15.63 7.80 13.92
N PHE A 7 -16.83 7.72 13.39
CA PHE A 7 -17.08 6.90 12.22
C PHE A 7 -16.67 7.69 10.97
N SER A 8 -15.38 7.65 10.68
CA SER A 8 -14.88 8.03 9.37
C SER A 8 -15.67 7.24 8.32
N SER A 9 -16.29 7.93 7.36
CA SER A 9 -16.97 7.32 6.22
C SER A 9 -16.02 6.56 5.29
N LYS A 10 -14.74 6.48 5.63
CA LYS A 10 -13.71 5.76 4.89
C LYS A 10 -13.77 4.27 5.19
N SER A 11 -13.62 3.45 4.16
CA SER A 11 -13.45 2.00 4.32
C SER A 11 -12.22 1.68 5.16
N VAL A 12 -12.14 0.47 5.73
CA VAL A 12 -10.96 -0.01 6.47
C VAL A 12 -9.69 0.13 5.64
N PHE A 13 -9.76 -0.24 4.36
CA PHE A 13 -8.63 -0.06 3.44
C PHE A 13 -8.24 1.42 3.28
N GLY A 14 -9.22 2.32 3.15
CA GLY A 14 -8.95 3.77 3.07
C GLY A 14 -8.31 4.32 4.34
N GLN A 15 -8.67 3.78 5.50
CA GLN A 15 -8.03 4.13 6.78
C GLN A 15 -6.57 3.64 6.83
N LEU A 16 -6.30 2.41 6.37
CA LEU A 16 -4.94 1.87 6.28
C LEU A 16 -4.07 2.71 5.35
N ILE A 17 -4.57 3.08 4.18
CA ILE A 17 -3.83 3.93 3.23
C ILE A 17 -3.53 5.30 3.83
N SER A 18 -4.42 5.85 4.67
CA SER A 18 -4.18 7.15 5.32
C SER A 18 -3.03 7.15 6.34
N LEU A 19 -2.54 5.97 6.74
CA LEU A 19 -1.34 5.84 7.58
C LEU A 19 -0.03 6.05 6.80
N ILE A 20 -0.10 6.00 5.47
CA ILE A 20 1.06 6.24 4.61
C ILE A 20 1.10 7.74 4.29
N ASP A 21 2.14 8.41 4.73
CA ASP A 21 2.30 9.84 4.50
C ASP A 21 2.63 10.11 3.02
N ASP A 22 1.83 10.96 2.39
CA ASP A 22 2.06 11.42 1.02
C ASP A 22 3.41 12.11 0.82
N SER A 23 3.91 12.79 1.83
CA SER A 23 5.22 13.45 1.78
C SER A 23 6.35 12.44 1.66
N MET A 24 6.23 11.31 2.35
CA MET A 24 7.17 10.18 2.27
C MET A 24 7.19 9.59 0.86
N ILE A 25 6.00 9.30 0.29
CA ILE A 25 5.91 8.76 -1.07
C ILE A 25 6.55 9.73 -2.07
N ARG A 26 6.18 11.01 -2.02
CA ARG A 26 6.72 12.03 -2.92
C ARG A 26 8.24 12.17 -2.85
N LYS A 27 8.80 12.06 -1.65
CA LYS A 27 10.25 12.12 -1.43
C LYS A 27 10.96 10.95 -2.14
N GLU A 28 10.48 9.73 -1.96
CA GLU A 28 11.08 8.56 -2.57
C GLU A 28 10.86 8.49 -4.09
N VAL A 29 9.67 8.92 -4.56
CA VAL A 29 9.38 9.05 -5.99
C VAL A 29 10.35 10.02 -6.66
N LYS A 30 10.60 11.18 -6.04
CA LYS A 30 11.56 12.18 -6.55
C LYS A 30 12.98 11.65 -6.53
N LYS A 31 13.38 10.94 -5.49
CA LYS A 31 14.71 10.37 -5.34
C LYS A 31 15.02 9.30 -6.39
N CYS A 32 14.04 8.45 -6.69
CA CYS A 32 14.17 7.37 -7.68
C CYS A 32 13.73 7.79 -9.10
N ASP A 33 13.28 9.02 -9.28
CA ASP A 33 12.71 9.53 -10.55
C ASP A 33 11.62 8.61 -11.15
N SER A 34 10.86 7.97 -10.27
CA SER A 34 9.96 6.86 -10.59
C SER A 34 8.74 7.27 -11.42
N ASP A 35 8.33 8.53 -11.36
CA ASP A 35 7.20 9.07 -12.12
C ASP A 35 7.62 9.84 -13.38
N ARG A 36 8.90 9.76 -13.75
CA ARG A 36 9.40 10.35 -14.99
C ARG A 36 8.62 9.80 -16.19
N TYR A 37 8.16 10.69 -17.04
CA TYR A 37 7.31 10.36 -18.20
C TYR A 37 5.93 9.75 -17.87
N THR A 38 5.53 9.73 -16.60
CA THR A 38 4.23 9.24 -16.18
C THR A 38 3.17 10.33 -16.36
N LYS A 39 2.11 10.05 -17.15
CA LYS A 39 1.04 11.02 -17.43
C LYS A 39 -0.12 10.93 -16.44
N ARG A 40 -0.54 9.74 -16.05
CA ARG A 40 -1.76 9.52 -15.27
C ARG A 40 -1.59 8.56 -14.11
N PHE A 41 -0.96 7.40 -14.34
CA PHE A 41 -0.83 6.34 -13.34
C PHE A 41 0.48 6.48 -12.58
N THR A 42 0.43 7.19 -11.46
CA THR A 42 1.60 7.52 -10.64
C THR A 42 2.11 6.32 -9.83
N THR A 43 3.31 6.44 -9.28
CA THR A 43 3.85 5.44 -8.33
C THR A 43 2.96 5.27 -7.10
N LYS A 44 2.33 6.35 -6.63
CA LYS A 44 1.35 6.28 -5.54
C LYS A 44 0.14 5.44 -5.94
N ASP A 45 -0.44 5.68 -7.12
CA ASP A 45 -1.57 4.89 -7.61
C ASP A 45 -1.20 3.41 -7.77
N HIS A 46 0.02 3.13 -8.23
CA HIS A 46 0.54 1.77 -8.35
C HIS A 46 0.67 1.09 -6.98
N LEU A 47 1.29 1.76 -6.01
CA LEU A 47 1.42 1.27 -4.63
C LEU A 47 0.05 0.93 -4.03
N ILE A 48 -0.91 1.86 -4.12
CA ILE A 48 -2.25 1.66 -3.58
C ILE A 48 -2.95 0.48 -4.26
N SER A 49 -2.80 0.35 -5.58
CA SER A 49 -3.40 -0.77 -6.33
C SER A 49 -2.84 -2.12 -5.91
N MET A 50 -1.54 -2.22 -5.66
CA MET A 50 -0.90 -3.46 -5.21
C MET A 50 -1.23 -3.78 -3.75
N LEU A 51 -1.33 -2.77 -2.88
CA LEU A 51 -1.81 -2.95 -1.50
C LEU A 51 -3.28 -3.39 -1.48
N PHE A 52 -4.10 -2.84 -2.37
CA PHE A 52 -5.49 -3.28 -2.52
C PHE A 52 -5.57 -4.75 -2.95
N CYS A 53 -4.69 -5.19 -3.85
CA CYS A 53 -4.57 -6.59 -4.24
C CYS A 53 -4.32 -7.50 -3.03
N SER A 54 -3.34 -7.16 -2.22
CA SER A 54 -2.98 -7.92 -1.03
C SER A 54 -4.12 -7.93 0.00
N PHE A 55 -4.75 -6.79 0.22
CA PHE A 55 -5.86 -6.65 1.18
C PHE A 55 -7.12 -7.40 0.74
N SER A 56 -7.46 -7.33 -0.55
CA SER A 56 -8.65 -7.96 -1.12
C SER A 56 -8.41 -9.41 -1.58
N LYS A 57 -7.19 -9.94 -1.38
CA LYS A 57 -6.79 -11.28 -1.80
C LYS A 57 -7.00 -11.54 -3.30
N CYS A 58 -6.82 -10.51 -4.13
CA CYS A 58 -6.87 -10.68 -5.58
C CYS A 58 -5.70 -11.55 -6.05
N THR A 59 -5.97 -12.45 -6.97
CA THR A 59 -4.98 -13.40 -7.51
C THR A 59 -4.43 -12.97 -8.88
N SER A 60 -5.03 -11.97 -9.51
CA SER A 60 -4.63 -11.50 -10.83
C SER A 60 -4.79 -9.99 -11.00
N LEU A 61 -4.01 -9.41 -11.93
CA LEU A 61 -4.13 -7.99 -12.29
C LEU A 61 -5.51 -7.64 -12.87
N ARG A 62 -6.19 -8.62 -13.48
CA ARG A 62 -7.55 -8.44 -13.99
C ARG A 62 -8.56 -8.29 -12.85
N GLU A 63 -8.40 -9.08 -11.80
CA GLU A 63 -9.24 -8.97 -10.61
C GLU A 63 -9.05 -7.64 -9.91
N ILE A 64 -7.81 -7.16 -9.78
CA ILE A 64 -7.53 -5.83 -9.19
C ILE A 64 -8.28 -4.75 -9.97
N SER A 65 -8.10 -4.72 -11.29
CA SER A 65 -8.73 -3.72 -12.16
C SER A 65 -10.25 -3.78 -12.09
N GLY A 66 -10.83 -4.98 -12.12
CA GLY A 66 -12.28 -5.20 -12.03
C GLY A 66 -12.87 -4.82 -10.68
N ALA A 67 -12.22 -5.22 -9.59
CA ALA A 67 -12.65 -4.90 -8.23
C ALA A 67 -12.59 -3.40 -7.96
N MET A 68 -11.51 -2.73 -8.36
CA MET A 68 -11.37 -1.29 -8.21
C MET A 68 -12.41 -0.52 -9.07
N LEU A 69 -12.70 -1.00 -10.27
CA LEU A 69 -13.73 -0.41 -11.12
C LEU A 69 -15.13 -0.58 -10.49
N GLY A 70 -15.43 -1.74 -9.94
CA GLY A 70 -16.68 -1.98 -9.22
C GLY A 70 -16.87 -1.08 -7.98
N LEU A 71 -15.79 -0.59 -7.42
CA LEU A 71 -15.78 0.34 -6.29
C LEU A 71 -15.66 1.82 -6.72
N SER A 72 -15.72 2.13 -8.01
CA SER A 72 -15.40 3.48 -8.54
C SER A 72 -16.17 4.62 -7.90
N GLY A 73 -17.42 4.41 -7.51
CA GLY A 73 -18.21 5.41 -6.75
C GLY A 73 -17.80 5.58 -5.27
N LYS A 74 -16.96 4.70 -4.74
CA LYS A 74 -16.53 4.67 -3.33
C LYS A 74 -15.02 4.88 -3.16
N THR A 75 -14.30 5.11 -4.24
CA THR A 75 -12.82 5.23 -4.26
C THR A 75 -12.27 6.53 -3.69
N ASN A 76 -13.13 7.50 -3.39
CA ASN A 76 -12.69 8.76 -2.77
C ASN A 76 -11.91 8.55 -1.46
N GLY A 77 -12.17 7.42 -0.76
CA GLY A 77 -11.41 7.02 0.43
C GLY A 77 -10.05 6.39 0.13
N PHE A 78 -9.77 5.98 -1.10
CA PHE A 78 -8.52 5.27 -1.44
C PHE A 78 -7.40 6.22 -1.89
N GLN A 79 -7.69 7.51 -2.02
CA GLN A 79 -6.72 8.51 -2.47
C GLN A 79 -6.11 8.19 -3.86
N LEU A 80 -6.85 7.49 -4.70
CA LEU A 80 -6.47 7.19 -6.07
C LEU A 80 -6.83 8.33 -6.99
N ASN A 81 -5.88 8.71 -7.84
CA ASN A 81 -6.12 9.67 -8.92
C ASN A 81 -6.71 8.99 -10.15
N HIS A 82 -6.39 7.71 -10.34
CA HIS A 82 -6.81 6.97 -11.53
C HIS A 82 -6.94 5.49 -11.26
N ILE A 83 -8.07 4.90 -11.67
CA ILE A 83 -8.28 3.44 -11.61
C ILE A 83 -7.56 2.81 -12.80
N PRO A 84 -6.58 1.92 -12.56
CA PRO A 84 -5.79 1.35 -13.62
C PRO A 84 -6.52 0.25 -14.37
N LYS A 85 -6.27 0.16 -15.67
CA LYS A 85 -6.59 -1.02 -16.46
C LYS A 85 -5.54 -2.10 -16.22
N ARG A 86 -5.88 -3.37 -16.53
CA ARG A 86 -4.94 -4.50 -16.44
C ARG A 86 -3.61 -4.22 -17.16
N SER A 87 -3.68 -3.69 -18.39
CA SER A 87 -2.49 -3.35 -19.17
C SER A 87 -1.63 -2.30 -18.48
N THR A 88 -2.25 -1.28 -17.89
CA THR A 88 -1.55 -0.23 -17.14
C THR A 88 -0.81 -0.79 -15.94
N LEU A 89 -1.44 -1.70 -15.19
CA LEU A 89 -0.78 -2.40 -14.06
C LEU A 89 0.38 -3.28 -14.54
N SER A 90 0.17 -4.04 -15.62
CA SER A 90 1.22 -4.88 -16.19
C SER A 90 2.43 -4.07 -16.64
N ASP A 91 2.20 -2.95 -17.33
CA ASP A 91 3.28 -2.07 -17.78
C ASP A 91 3.99 -1.40 -16.60
N ALA A 92 3.26 -0.98 -15.59
CA ALA A 92 3.83 -0.40 -14.38
C ALA A 92 4.72 -1.41 -13.64
N ASN A 93 4.27 -2.66 -13.48
CA ASN A 93 5.05 -3.73 -12.87
C ASN A 93 6.35 -4.04 -13.62
N LYS A 94 6.36 -3.89 -14.94
CA LYS A 94 7.54 -4.15 -15.76
C LYS A 94 8.54 -2.98 -15.76
N LYS A 95 8.03 -1.75 -15.72
CA LYS A 95 8.83 -0.55 -15.98
C LYS A 95 9.31 0.16 -14.73
N ARG A 96 8.55 0.10 -13.63
CA ARG A 96 8.94 0.78 -12.39
C ARG A 96 10.01 0.01 -11.66
N ASP A 97 11.02 0.75 -11.20
CA ASP A 97 12.06 0.20 -10.36
C ASP A 97 11.46 -0.23 -9.00
N VAL A 98 11.80 -1.41 -8.56
CA VAL A 98 11.40 -1.95 -7.27
C VAL A 98 11.95 -1.12 -6.11
N LEU A 99 13.06 -0.44 -6.33
CA LEU A 99 13.77 0.33 -5.30
C LEU A 99 12.90 1.42 -4.65
N VAL A 100 12.00 2.05 -5.42
CA VAL A 100 11.09 3.07 -4.86
C VAL A 100 10.16 2.45 -3.81
N PHE A 101 9.63 1.25 -4.05
CA PHE A 101 8.75 0.56 -3.12
C PHE A 101 9.50 0.01 -1.91
N GLU A 102 10.70 -0.51 -2.12
CA GLU A 102 11.60 -0.94 -1.05
C GLU A 102 11.94 0.22 -0.12
N ASN A 103 12.29 1.38 -0.65
CA ASN A 103 12.56 2.58 0.15
C ASN A 103 11.33 3.03 0.96
N ILE A 104 10.14 3.04 0.34
CA ILE A 104 8.88 3.36 1.04
C ILE A 104 8.64 2.37 2.18
N TYR A 105 8.83 1.08 1.93
CA TYR A 105 8.70 0.03 2.95
C TYR A 105 9.64 0.26 4.15
N HIS A 106 10.92 0.54 3.90
CA HIS A 106 11.88 0.84 4.95
C HIS A 106 11.54 2.10 5.74
N GLN A 107 11.00 3.13 5.09
CA GLN A 107 10.52 4.33 5.78
C GLN A 107 9.34 4.02 6.69
N LEU A 108 8.39 3.20 6.23
CA LEU A 108 7.26 2.75 7.04
C LEU A 108 7.73 1.93 8.25
N LEU A 109 8.66 1.00 8.05
CA LEU A 109 9.27 0.24 9.16
C LEU A 109 9.95 1.16 10.18
N LYS A 110 10.68 2.17 9.73
CA LYS A 110 11.31 3.15 10.60
C LYS A 110 10.28 3.97 11.38
N GLN A 111 9.20 4.38 10.72
CA GLN A 111 8.15 5.19 11.35
C GLN A 111 7.35 4.42 12.38
N TYR A 112 6.99 3.19 12.08
CA TYR A 112 6.10 2.37 12.90
C TYR A 112 6.80 1.24 13.66
N GLY A 113 8.09 1.02 13.43
CA GLY A 113 8.86 -0.06 14.03
C GLY A 113 8.91 0.01 15.55
N GLY A 114 8.98 1.21 16.12
CA GLY A 114 8.89 1.43 17.56
C GLY A 114 7.57 0.94 18.14
N PHE A 115 6.46 1.24 17.47
CA PHE A 115 5.12 0.80 17.86
C PHE A 115 4.97 -0.73 17.77
N LEU A 116 5.53 -1.35 16.74
CA LEU A 116 5.51 -2.81 16.58
C LEU A 116 6.40 -3.52 17.60
N SER A 117 7.52 -2.89 17.99
CA SER A 117 8.45 -3.46 18.99
C SER A 117 7.96 -3.31 20.44
N ASP A 118 7.00 -2.42 20.68
CA ASP A 118 6.43 -2.14 21.99
C ASP A 118 5.24 -3.06 22.33
N SER A 119 4.99 -4.05 21.49
CA SER A 119 4.00 -5.09 21.79
C SER A 119 4.41 -5.80 23.09
N ARG A 120 3.42 -6.07 23.96
CA ARG A 120 3.51 -6.64 25.31
C ARG A 120 4.33 -7.93 25.46
N ILE A 121 4.97 -8.40 24.40
CA ILE A 121 5.83 -9.57 24.33
C ILE A 121 7.23 -9.31 24.93
N LYS A 122 7.66 -8.05 25.02
CA LYS A 122 8.98 -7.71 25.60
C LYS A 122 9.19 -8.16 27.05
N GLY A 123 8.11 -8.36 27.80
CA GLY A 123 8.17 -8.84 29.19
C GLY A 123 8.16 -10.37 29.35
N VAL A 124 7.80 -11.13 28.32
CA VAL A 124 7.53 -12.57 28.41
C VAL A 124 8.54 -13.42 27.66
N ILE A 125 9.14 -12.92 26.58
CA ILE A 125 10.06 -13.70 25.75
C ILE A 125 11.40 -12.96 25.62
N ASN A 126 12.38 -13.41 26.37
CA ASN A 126 13.77 -12.92 26.29
C ASN A 126 14.55 -13.57 25.15
N LYS A 127 13.87 -14.10 24.12
CA LYS A 127 14.45 -14.77 22.95
C LYS A 127 14.06 -14.03 21.67
N GLN A 128 15.00 -13.99 20.74
CA GLN A 128 14.75 -13.46 19.40
C GLN A 128 13.75 -14.36 18.66
N VAL A 129 12.54 -13.88 18.44
CA VAL A 129 11.52 -14.58 17.65
C VAL A 129 11.74 -14.27 16.18
N LYS A 130 12.05 -15.27 15.37
CA LYS A 130 12.09 -15.19 13.91
C LYS A 130 10.84 -15.83 13.37
N ILE A 131 10.06 -15.08 12.60
CA ILE A 131 8.88 -15.57 11.90
C ILE A 131 9.31 -15.95 10.49
N PHE A 132 9.13 -17.21 10.12
CA PHE A 132 9.29 -17.68 8.75
C PHE A 132 7.89 -17.87 8.14
N ASP A 133 7.60 -17.14 7.08
CA ASP A 133 6.41 -17.39 6.29
C ASP A 133 6.72 -18.53 5.30
N SER A 134 5.93 -19.60 5.38
CA SER A 134 6.02 -20.75 4.48
C SER A 134 5.07 -20.60 3.30
N SER A 135 5.11 -19.45 2.61
CA SER A 135 4.35 -19.29 1.37
C SER A 135 4.94 -20.19 0.30
N THR A 136 4.19 -21.19 -0.13
CA THR A 136 4.52 -22.00 -1.31
C THR A 136 4.17 -21.22 -2.56
N ILE A 137 5.19 -20.84 -3.33
CA ILE A 137 5.00 -20.31 -4.68
C ILE A 137 4.96 -21.53 -5.62
N SER A 138 3.78 -21.83 -6.16
CA SER A 138 3.67 -22.79 -7.27
C SER A 138 4.12 -22.09 -8.55
N LEU A 139 5.18 -22.61 -9.14
CA LEU A 139 5.68 -22.21 -10.46
C LEU A 139 4.83 -22.85 -11.56
#